data_3eca77a9bff07b70773ac0e330ef6b5d
#
_entry.id   3eca77a9bff07b70773ac0e330ef6b5d
#
_cell.length_a   1.000
_cell.length_b   1.000
_cell.length_c   1.000
_cell.angle_alpha   90.00
_cell.angle_beta   90.00
_cell.angle_gamma   90.00
#
_symmetry.space_group_name_H-M   'P 1'
#
loop_
_entity.id
_entity.type
_entity.pdbx_description
1 polymer ?
#
loop_
_entity_poly.entity_id
_entity_poly.type
_entity_poly.pdbx_seq_one_letter_code
_entity_poly.pdbx_strand_id
1 'polypeptide(L)'
;VEAHALFHLPWLTSGGVDVKVGQYVTLEGAEVIYAPDNALYSHSYIFNFGIPFKHTGIMTTTHLTHLLDVYAGIDTGVNTTFGNRFDRFNGGDNNTAAAFHGGIGLNLMDGALTVLATTHIGPENPNVSSAVLAGVNPNRALRYLNDVTIVWKATDKLTLTTDLNYIREDGFNAVGSGVAQYVTYALNDWLKITGRGEVWRDNSG
;
A
#
# COMPACT_ATOMS: atom_id res chain seq x y z
N VAL A 1 -7.53 -10.11 -6.95
CA VAL A 1 -6.99 -11.45 -7.25
C VAL A 1 -5.47 -11.39 -7.24
N GLU A 2 -4.82 -12.28 -6.51
CA GLU A 2 -3.36 -12.46 -6.50
C GLU A 2 -2.99 -13.66 -7.37
N ALA A 3 -1.83 -13.56 -8.02
CA ALA A 3 -1.23 -14.63 -8.80
C ALA A 3 0.29 -14.43 -8.80
N HIS A 4 0.97 -15.05 -7.83
CA HIS A 4 2.41 -14.89 -7.65
C HIS A 4 3.09 -16.19 -7.21
N ALA A 5 4.39 -16.27 -7.44
CA ALA A 5 5.26 -17.25 -6.80
C ALA A 5 5.99 -16.59 -5.62
N LEU A 6 6.14 -17.32 -4.54
CA LEU A 6 6.88 -16.91 -3.35
C LEU A 6 8.07 -17.85 -3.14
N PHE A 7 9.27 -17.28 -2.98
CA PHE A 7 10.50 -18.01 -2.70
C PHE A 7 11.08 -17.50 -1.37
N HIS A 8 11.46 -18.42 -0.49
CA HIS A 8 12.18 -18.11 0.73
C HIS A 8 13.66 -18.47 0.59
N LEU A 9 14.55 -17.50 0.85
CA LEU A 9 16.01 -17.62 0.79
C LEU A 9 16.61 -17.52 2.20
N PRO A 10 16.80 -18.63 2.92
CA PRO A 10 17.10 -18.60 4.35
C PRO A 10 18.53 -18.20 4.71
N TRP A 11 19.43 -18.07 3.74
CA TRP A 11 20.87 -17.86 3.96
C TRP A 11 21.34 -16.42 3.81
N LEU A 12 20.48 -15.49 3.39
CA LEU A 12 20.88 -14.09 3.11
C LEU A 12 20.90 -13.20 4.37
N THR A 13 20.03 -13.48 5.34
CA THR A 13 19.95 -12.78 6.62
C THR A 13 19.58 -13.79 7.72
N SER A 14 19.58 -13.37 8.98
CA SER A 14 19.18 -14.24 10.10
C SER A 14 17.72 -14.74 10.00
N GLY A 15 16.84 -13.95 9.42
CA GLY A 15 15.44 -14.31 9.18
C GLY A 15 15.13 -14.72 7.73
N GLY A 16 16.13 -14.66 6.83
CA GLY A 16 15.96 -14.94 5.41
C GLY A 16 15.40 -13.76 4.61
N VAL A 17 15.24 -14.02 3.32
CA VAL A 17 14.62 -13.08 2.35
C VAL A 17 13.53 -13.80 1.61
N ASP A 18 12.33 -13.24 1.64
CA ASP A 18 11.21 -13.65 0.81
C ASP A 18 11.22 -12.88 -0.50
N VAL A 19 11.09 -13.58 -1.62
CA VAL A 19 10.99 -12.99 -2.95
C VAL A 19 9.63 -13.37 -3.55
N LYS A 20 8.79 -12.37 -3.76
CA LYS A 20 7.47 -12.52 -4.38
C LYS A 20 7.54 -12.02 -5.82
N VAL A 21 7.13 -12.86 -6.78
CA VAL A 21 7.16 -12.54 -8.22
C VAL A 21 5.78 -12.78 -8.81
N GLY A 22 5.19 -11.73 -9.37
CA GLY A 22 3.88 -11.83 -10.01
C GLY A 22 2.95 -10.68 -9.65
N GLN A 23 1.66 -10.96 -9.58
CA GLN A 23 0.63 -10.01 -9.16
C GLN A 23 0.32 -10.23 -7.67
N TYR A 24 0.45 -9.18 -6.87
CA TYR A 24 0.26 -9.21 -5.43
C TYR A 24 -0.49 -7.96 -4.93
N VAL A 25 -1.12 -8.06 -3.76
CA VAL A 25 -1.75 -6.91 -3.11
C VAL A 25 -0.70 -5.94 -2.59
N THR A 26 -1.07 -4.68 -2.50
CA THR A 26 -0.20 -3.63 -1.96
C THR A 26 0.21 -3.90 -0.51
N LEU A 27 1.31 -3.27 -0.08
CA LEU A 27 1.71 -3.21 1.33
C LEU A 27 1.05 -2.04 2.06
N GLU A 28 0.41 -1.13 1.33
CA GLU A 28 -0.04 0.16 1.82
C GLU A 28 -1.45 0.11 2.39
N GLY A 29 -1.69 0.91 3.43
CA GLY A 29 -2.97 1.07 4.07
C GLY A 29 -3.29 0.06 5.16
N ALA A 30 -4.15 0.48 6.07
CA ALA A 30 -4.62 -0.35 7.17
C ALA A 30 -5.77 -1.29 6.78
N GLU A 31 -6.43 -1.04 5.66
CA GLU A 31 -7.57 -1.83 5.17
C GLU A 31 -7.18 -2.70 3.99
N VAL A 32 -7.82 -3.85 3.86
CA VAL A 32 -7.58 -4.82 2.79
C VAL A 32 -8.79 -4.93 1.85
N ILE A 33 -8.57 -5.44 0.64
CA ILE A 33 -9.62 -5.59 -0.40
C ILE A 33 -10.71 -6.58 0.05
N TYR A 34 -10.33 -7.62 0.80
CA TYR A 34 -11.28 -8.62 1.28
C TYR A 34 -12.05 -8.11 2.49
N ALA A 35 -13.28 -7.67 2.28
CA ALA A 35 -14.10 -6.99 3.27
C ALA A 35 -14.24 -7.71 4.64
N PRO A 36 -14.34 -9.06 4.73
CA PRO A 36 -14.40 -9.75 6.03
C PRO A 36 -13.16 -9.60 6.92
N ASP A 37 -12.01 -9.25 6.35
CA ASP A 37 -10.77 -9.04 7.10
C ASP A 37 -10.65 -7.62 7.66
N ASN A 38 -11.55 -6.72 7.25
CA ASN A 38 -11.62 -5.35 7.76
C ASN A 38 -12.45 -5.27 9.03
N ALA A 39 -12.07 -4.35 9.92
CA ALA A 39 -12.80 -4.10 11.16
C ALA A 39 -14.19 -3.45 10.95
N LEU A 40 -14.39 -2.79 9.79
CA LEU A 40 -15.62 -2.13 9.40
C LEU A 40 -16.00 -2.54 7.97
N TYR A 41 -17.29 -2.56 7.68
CA TYR A 41 -17.81 -2.83 6.33
C TYR A 41 -17.50 -1.71 5.34
N SER A 42 -17.54 -0.46 5.79
CA SER A 42 -17.18 0.70 4.97
C SER A 42 -15.68 0.92 4.93
N HIS A 43 -15.14 1.24 3.75
CA HIS A 43 -13.74 1.61 3.58
C HIS A 43 -13.48 3.08 3.92
N SER A 44 -12.23 3.38 4.33
CA SER A 44 -11.73 4.73 4.60
C SER A 44 -11.52 5.53 3.31
N TYR A 45 -11.37 6.85 3.45
CA TYR A 45 -10.93 7.70 2.35
C TYR A 45 -9.53 7.32 1.87
N ILE A 46 -8.62 6.94 2.77
CA ILE A 46 -7.28 6.46 2.40
C ILE A 46 -7.39 5.24 1.49
N PHE A 47 -8.19 4.25 1.85
CA PHE A 47 -8.40 3.06 1.02
C PHE A 47 -8.94 3.42 -0.37
N ASN A 48 -9.90 4.34 -0.46
CA ASN A 48 -10.57 4.68 -1.71
C ASN A 48 -9.74 5.61 -2.61
N PHE A 49 -8.91 6.50 -2.05
CA PHE A 49 -8.26 7.57 -2.79
C PHE A 49 -6.74 7.62 -2.63
N GLY A 50 -6.19 7.07 -1.55
CA GLY A 50 -4.81 7.24 -1.14
C GLY A 50 -3.87 6.09 -1.49
N ILE A 51 -4.38 4.87 -1.68
CA ILE A 51 -3.56 3.68 -1.89
C ILE A 51 -3.92 2.93 -3.16
N PRO A 52 -2.96 2.21 -3.77
CA PRO A 52 -3.25 1.19 -4.79
C PRO A 52 -3.80 -0.07 -4.11
N PHE A 53 -4.38 -0.97 -4.90
CA PHE A 53 -4.87 -2.25 -4.39
C PHE A 53 -3.89 -3.38 -4.66
N LYS A 54 -3.14 -3.29 -5.76
CA LYS A 54 -2.26 -4.36 -6.23
C LYS A 54 -1.15 -3.83 -7.13
N HIS A 55 -0.13 -4.66 -7.29
CA HIS A 55 1.02 -4.44 -8.16
C HIS A 55 1.34 -5.70 -8.96
N THR A 56 2.02 -5.55 -10.08
CA THR A 56 2.59 -6.64 -10.86
C THR A 56 4.08 -6.42 -11.00
N GLY A 57 4.88 -7.29 -10.41
CA GLY A 57 6.32 -7.09 -10.36
C GLY A 57 7.07 -8.09 -9.49
N ILE A 58 8.14 -7.61 -8.88
CA ILE A 58 8.97 -8.36 -7.94
C ILE A 58 9.05 -7.54 -6.65
N MET A 59 8.76 -8.17 -5.52
CA MET A 59 8.89 -7.61 -4.18
C MET A 59 9.76 -8.52 -3.32
N THR A 60 10.71 -7.94 -2.60
CA THR A 60 11.48 -8.65 -1.58
C THR A 60 11.10 -8.17 -0.20
N THR A 61 10.99 -9.11 0.74
CA THR A 61 10.94 -8.85 2.18
C THR A 61 12.21 -9.41 2.80
N THR A 62 13.06 -8.54 3.29
CA THR A 62 14.30 -8.91 3.97
C THR A 62 14.08 -8.85 5.48
N HIS A 63 14.09 -10.02 6.13
CA HIS A 63 13.97 -10.14 7.58
C HIS A 63 15.32 -9.90 8.23
N LEU A 64 15.65 -8.62 8.50
CA LEU A 64 16.96 -8.24 9.05
C LEU A 64 17.13 -8.70 10.48
N THR A 65 16.10 -8.50 11.28
CA THR A 65 16.04 -8.95 12.69
C THR A 65 14.62 -9.36 13.03
N HIS A 66 14.39 -9.88 14.23
CA HIS A 66 13.02 -10.14 14.73
C HIS A 66 12.18 -8.86 14.93
N LEU A 67 12.82 -7.68 14.89
CA LEU A 67 12.18 -6.37 15.05
C LEU A 67 12.02 -5.61 13.75
N LEU A 68 12.80 -5.94 12.69
CA LEU A 68 12.93 -5.10 11.49
C LEU A 68 12.89 -5.92 10.22
N ASP A 69 11.90 -5.62 9.40
CA ASP A 69 11.78 -6.03 8.01
C ASP A 69 12.03 -4.85 7.07
N VAL A 70 12.68 -5.14 5.94
CA VAL A 70 12.88 -4.18 4.85
C VAL A 70 12.23 -4.70 3.58
N TYR A 71 11.43 -3.87 2.95
CA TYR A 71 10.73 -4.16 1.70
C TYR A 71 11.37 -3.39 0.56
N ALA A 72 11.64 -4.06 -0.56
CA ALA A 72 12.13 -3.42 -1.77
C ALA A 72 11.65 -4.19 -3.00
N GLY A 73 11.08 -3.47 -3.96
CA GLY A 73 10.53 -4.07 -5.16
C GLY A 73 10.52 -3.13 -6.34
N ILE A 74 10.28 -3.70 -7.51
CA ILE A 74 10.04 -2.99 -8.76
C ILE A 74 8.79 -3.60 -9.38
N ASP A 75 7.87 -2.75 -9.80
CA ASP A 75 6.64 -3.15 -10.44
C ASP A 75 6.30 -2.30 -11.67
N THR A 76 5.23 -2.63 -12.35
CA THR A 76 4.76 -1.95 -13.56
C THR A 76 3.76 -0.83 -13.24
N GLY A 77 3.64 -0.42 -11.97
CA GLY A 77 2.76 0.65 -11.52
C GLY A 77 1.57 0.18 -10.68
N VAL A 78 0.73 1.15 -10.32
CA VAL A 78 -0.43 0.93 -9.44
C VAL A 78 -1.57 0.21 -10.16
N ASN A 79 -2.19 -0.73 -9.48
CA ASN A 79 -3.36 -1.48 -9.93
C ASN A 79 -3.16 -2.28 -11.22
N THR A 80 -1.93 -2.57 -11.60
CA THR A 80 -1.60 -3.32 -12.82
C THR A 80 -1.94 -4.80 -12.69
N THR A 81 -2.27 -5.43 -13.82
CA THR A 81 -2.50 -6.87 -13.95
C THR A 81 -1.57 -7.47 -14.99
N PHE A 82 -1.43 -8.80 -14.97
CA PHE A 82 -0.88 -9.51 -16.12
C PHE A 82 -1.76 -9.26 -17.35
N GLY A 83 -1.17 -8.83 -18.44
CA GLY A 83 -1.89 -8.63 -19.68
C GLY A 83 -1.34 -7.53 -20.57
N ASN A 84 -2.11 -7.15 -21.56
CA ASN A 84 -1.71 -6.15 -22.54
C ASN A 84 -1.69 -4.75 -21.92
N ARG A 85 -0.56 -4.09 -22.01
CA ARG A 85 -0.28 -2.75 -21.47
C ARG A 85 -1.27 -1.64 -21.90
N PHE A 86 -2.06 -1.87 -22.95
CA PHE A 86 -3.01 -0.90 -23.50
C PHE A 86 -4.47 -1.30 -23.32
N ASP A 87 -4.75 -2.35 -22.58
CA ASP A 87 -6.13 -2.78 -22.36
C ASP A 87 -6.74 -1.96 -21.21
N ARG A 88 -7.54 -0.96 -21.58
CA ARG A 88 -8.27 -0.09 -20.65
C ARG A 88 -9.20 -0.86 -19.70
N PHE A 89 -9.61 -2.07 -20.09
CA PHE A 89 -10.57 -2.88 -19.34
C PHE A 89 -9.90 -3.88 -18.40
N ASN A 90 -8.65 -4.27 -18.68
CA ASN A 90 -7.95 -5.31 -17.93
C ASN A 90 -6.86 -4.78 -17.00
N GLY A 91 -6.67 -3.46 -16.90
CA GLY A 91 -5.76 -2.84 -15.94
C GLY A 91 -4.29 -3.21 -16.14
N GLY A 92 -3.85 -3.40 -17.39
CA GLY A 92 -2.43 -3.53 -17.72
C GLY A 92 -1.67 -2.22 -17.44
N ASP A 93 -0.34 -2.28 -17.54
CA ASP A 93 0.52 -1.10 -17.42
C ASP A 93 0.07 0.02 -18.37
N ASN A 94 -0.16 1.21 -17.85
CA ASN A 94 -0.67 2.36 -18.58
C ASN A 94 0.41 3.21 -19.27
N ASN A 95 1.68 2.94 -19.01
CA ASN A 95 2.84 3.57 -19.62
C ASN A 95 3.96 2.54 -19.89
N THR A 96 5.22 2.91 -19.97
CA THR A 96 6.36 2.00 -20.21
C THR A 96 7.42 2.07 -19.13
N ALA A 97 7.15 2.77 -18.05
CA ALA A 97 8.07 2.95 -16.96
C ALA A 97 7.79 1.98 -15.82
N ALA A 98 8.82 1.59 -15.12
CA ALA A 98 8.71 0.85 -13.88
C ALA A 98 8.59 1.81 -12.68
N ALA A 99 7.98 1.34 -11.61
CA ALA A 99 7.91 2.00 -10.33
C ALA A 99 8.71 1.26 -9.27
N PHE A 100 9.19 2.00 -8.27
CA PHE A 100 9.78 1.45 -7.05
C PHE A 100 8.71 1.33 -5.98
N HIS A 101 8.65 0.19 -5.33
CA HIS A 101 7.81 -0.04 -4.16
C HIS A 101 8.66 -0.56 -3.02
N GLY A 102 8.60 0.07 -1.87
CA GLY A 102 9.43 -0.34 -0.73
C GLY A 102 8.94 0.18 0.60
N GLY A 103 9.68 -0.16 1.65
CA GLY A 103 9.31 0.26 3.00
C GLY A 103 10.10 -0.42 4.10
N ILE A 104 9.70 -0.14 5.32
CA ILE A 104 10.21 -0.76 6.55
C ILE A 104 9.06 -1.20 7.44
N GLY A 105 9.18 -2.39 8.01
CA GLY A 105 8.28 -2.93 9.01
C GLY A 105 8.98 -3.03 10.36
N LEU A 106 8.37 -2.53 11.41
CA LEU A 106 8.86 -2.66 12.78
C LEU A 106 7.88 -3.50 13.60
N ASN A 107 8.42 -4.46 14.32
CA ASN A 107 7.69 -5.30 15.27
C ASN A 107 8.25 -5.06 16.66
N LEU A 108 7.59 -4.24 17.44
CA LEU A 108 8.05 -3.72 18.73
C LEU A 108 7.18 -4.26 19.86
N MET A 109 7.71 -4.22 21.09
CA MET A 109 6.99 -4.62 22.31
C MET A 109 6.43 -6.05 22.20
N ASP A 110 7.25 -6.99 21.70
CA ASP A 110 6.87 -8.39 21.47
C ASP A 110 5.59 -8.57 20.63
N GLY A 111 5.44 -7.72 19.61
CA GLY A 111 4.28 -7.74 18.69
C GLY A 111 3.05 -6.97 19.19
N ALA A 112 3.17 -6.25 20.30
CA ALA A 112 2.11 -5.37 20.76
C ALA A 112 2.04 -4.05 19.95
N LEU A 113 3.16 -3.62 19.37
CA LEU A 113 3.24 -2.44 18.51
C LEU A 113 3.90 -2.80 17.18
N THR A 114 3.17 -2.63 16.09
CA THR A 114 3.71 -2.76 14.73
C THR A 114 3.61 -1.44 13.99
N VAL A 115 4.64 -1.12 13.22
CA VAL A 115 4.68 0.04 12.34
C VAL A 115 5.12 -0.43 10.96
N LEU A 116 4.34 -0.11 9.94
CA LEU A 116 4.68 -0.34 8.54
C LEU A 116 4.70 1.01 7.83
N ALA A 117 5.89 1.44 7.40
CA ALA A 117 6.06 2.65 6.60
C ALA A 117 6.46 2.26 5.19
N THR A 118 5.68 2.66 4.21
CA THR A 118 5.83 2.27 2.80
C THR A 118 5.89 3.47 1.88
N THR A 119 6.46 3.26 0.72
CA THR A 119 6.51 4.24 -0.37
C THR A 119 6.38 3.53 -1.71
N HIS A 120 5.60 4.10 -2.62
CA HIS A 120 5.58 3.74 -4.03
C HIS A 120 5.90 4.97 -4.86
N ILE A 121 6.91 4.88 -5.73
CA ILE A 121 7.40 6.00 -6.53
C ILE A 121 7.59 5.54 -7.97
N GLY A 122 6.84 6.12 -8.87
CA GLY A 122 6.95 5.82 -10.30
C GLY A 122 6.07 6.71 -11.15
N PRO A 123 6.27 6.69 -12.47
CA PRO A 123 5.34 7.32 -13.39
C PRO A 123 4.04 6.52 -13.47
N GLU A 124 2.91 7.20 -13.25
CA GLU A 124 1.58 6.57 -13.21
C GLU A 124 0.58 7.20 -14.18
N ASN A 125 1.06 8.09 -15.05
CA ASN A 125 0.21 8.73 -16.04
C ASN A 125 0.01 7.84 -17.26
N PRO A 126 -1.21 7.73 -17.80
CA PRO A 126 -1.46 6.93 -18.97
C PRO A 126 -0.82 7.56 -20.23
N ASN A 127 -0.28 6.72 -21.09
CA ASN A 127 0.25 7.13 -22.40
C ASN A 127 -0.88 7.36 -23.40
N VAL A 128 -1.72 8.36 -23.12
CA VAL A 128 -2.86 8.74 -23.95
C VAL A 128 -2.87 10.27 -24.16
N SER A 129 -3.28 10.71 -25.33
CA SER A 129 -3.48 12.14 -25.59
C SER A 129 -4.75 12.60 -24.86
N SER A 130 -4.61 13.55 -23.95
CA SER A 130 -5.73 14.23 -23.30
C SER A 130 -5.37 15.69 -23.04
N ALA A 131 -6.37 16.56 -22.95
CA ALA A 131 -6.17 17.98 -22.67
C ALA A 131 -5.58 18.19 -21.25
N VAL A 132 -5.93 17.34 -20.31
CA VAL A 132 -5.46 17.42 -18.91
C VAL A 132 -3.98 17.04 -18.79
N LEU A 133 -3.50 16.13 -19.66
CA LEU A 133 -2.12 15.68 -19.69
C LEU A 133 -1.29 16.34 -20.82
N ALA A 134 -1.79 17.46 -21.39
CA ALA A 134 -1.07 18.15 -22.46
C ALA A 134 0.31 18.62 -21.99
N GLY A 135 1.37 18.13 -22.65
CA GLY A 135 2.77 18.42 -22.31
C GLY A 135 3.34 17.57 -21.19
N VAL A 136 2.57 16.69 -20.56
CA VAL A 136 3.06 15.73 -19.56
C VAL A 136 3.70 14.54 -20.25
N ASN A 137 4.92 14.18 -19.83
CA ASN A 137 5.56 12.94 -20.28
C ASN A 137 5.12 11.80 -19.33
N PRO A 138 4.33 10.83 -19.81
CA PRO A 138 3.75 9.78 -18.97
C PRO A 138 4.78 8.84 -18.35
N ASN A 139 5.98 8.76 -18.93
CA ASN A 139 7.07 7.92 -18.42
C ASN A 139 8.06 8.69 -17.52
N ARG A 140 7.76 9.94 -17.18
CA ARG A 140 8.66 10.79 -16.37
C ARG A 140 7.95 11.56 -15.26
N ALA A 141 6.68 11.91 -15.45
CA ALA A 141 5.91 12.58 -14.40
C ALA A 141 5.63 11.57 -13.28
N LEU A 142 6.19 11.82 -12.11
CA LEU A 142 6.19 10.87 -11.01
C LEU A 142 4.94 11.03 -10.15
N ARG A 143 4.45 9.89 -9.67
CA ARG A 143 3.60 9.78 -8.50
C ARG A 143 4.44 9.33 -7.32
N TYR A 144 4.23 9.99 -6.20
CA TYR A 144 4.78 9.65 -4.90
C TYR A 144 3.61 9.26 -4.00
N LEU A 145 3.64 8.07 -3.49
CA LEU A 145 2.70 7.60 -2.50
C LEU A 145 3.49 7.17 -1.28
N ASN A 146 3.10 7.65 -0.10
CA ASN A 146 3.72 7.29 1.16
C ASN A 146 2.61 6.97 2.16
N ASP A 147 2.79 5.89 2.86
CA ASP A 147 1.82 5.39 3.82
C ASP A 147 2.50 4.92 5.10
N VAL A 148 1.88 5.17 6.23
CA VAL A 148 2.34 4.67 7.52
C VAL A 148 1.17 4.11 8.31
N THR A 149 1.17 2.80 8.46
CA THR A 149 0.21 2.09 9.30
C THR A 149 0.84 1.74 10.64
N ILE A 150 0.18 2.12 11.73
CA ILE A 150 0.59 1.82 13.12
C ILE A 150 -0.52 1.02 13.77
N VAL A 151 -0.21 -0.18 14.25
CA VAL A 151 -1.15 -0.99 15.03
C VAL A 151 -0.59 -1.17 16.43
N TRP A 152 -1.32 -0.71 17.43
CA TRP A 152 -0.95 -0.81 18.82
C TRP A 152 -2.02 -1.54 19.65
N LYS A 153 -1.68 -2.73 20.14
CA LYS A 153 -2.45 -3.48 21.14
C LYS A 153 -2.14 -2.88 22.50
N ALA A 154 -2.82 -1.77 22.82
CA ALA A 154 -2.55 -0.98 24.02
C ALA A 154 -2.89 -1.77 25.31
N THR A 155 -3.85 -2.69 25.24
CA THR A 155 -4.18 -3.67 26.26
C THR A 155 -4.68 -4.95 25.60
N ASP A 156 -4.94 -5.99 26.38
CA ASP A 156 -5.55 -7.24 25.87
C ASP A 156 -6.92 -7.01 25.20
N LYS A 157 -7.58 -5.88 25.49
CA LYS A 157 -8.90 -5.55 24.97
C LYS A 157 -8.92 -4.37 24.00
N LEU A 158 -7.91 -3.49 24.04
CA LEU A 158 -7.88 -2.25 23.26
C LEU A 158 -6.81 -2.32 22.19
N THR A 159 -7.21 -2.21 20.95
CA THR A 159 -6.33 -2.03 19.79
C THR A 159 -6.59 -0.67 19.13
N LEU A 160 -5.53 0.08 18.89
CA LEU A 160 -5.54 1.33 18.16
C LEU A 160 -4.83 1.09 16.82
N THR A 161 -5.46 1.49 15.72
CA THR A 161 -4.82 1.47 14.39
C THR A 161 -4.86 2.87 13.81
N THR A 162 -3.70 3.40 13.48
CA THR A 162 -3.53 4.71 12.82
C THR A 162 -3.00 4.48 11.43
N ASP A 163 -3.63 5.12 10.46
CA ASP A 163 -3.25 5.09 9.06
C ASP A 163 -3.01 6.53 8.58
N LEU A 164 -1.81 6.80 8.07
CA LEU A 164 -1.34 8.11 7.62
C LEU A 164 -0.93 8.00 6.16
N ASN A 165 -1.52 8.82 5.30
CA ASN A 165 -1.28 8.73 3.87
C ASN A 165 -0.95 10.09 3.27
N TYR A 166 -0.04 10.08 2.29
CA TYR A 166 0.30 11.22 1.46
C TYR A 166 0.54 10.77 0.02
N ILE A 167 -0.17 11.39 -0.91
CA ILE A 167 -0.01 11.16 -2.35
C ILE A 167 0.25 12.49 -3.07
N ARG A 168 1.19 12.47 -4.00
CA ARG A 168 1.48 13.57 -4.92
C ARG A 168 1.63 13.02 -6.32
N GLU A 169 0.97 13.67 -7.27
CA GLU A 169 1.00 13.32 -8.69
C GLU A 169 1.48 14.53 -9.51
N ASP A 170 2.70 14.45 -10.03
CA ASP A 170 3.31 15.56 -10.77
C ASP A 170 2.64 15.81 -12.13
N GLY A 171 2.06 14.78 -12.76
CA GLY A 171 1.38 14.92 -14.04
C GLY A 171 0.10 15.74 -13.99
N PHE A 172 -0.69 15.54 -12.94
CA PHE A 172 -1.94 16.27 -12.69
C PHE A 172 -1.75 17.48 -11.75
N ASN A 173 -0.54 17.66 -11.20
CA ASN A 173 -0.26 18.63 -10.15
C ASN A 173 -1.21 18.47 -8.95
N ALA A 174 -1.49 17.22 -8.60
CA ALA A 174 -2.43 16.86 -7.55
C ALA A 174 -1.71 16.44 -6.28
N VAL A 175 -2.28 16.79 -5.13
CA VAL A 175 -1.78 16.40 -3.80
C VAL A 175 -2.95 16.00 -2.93
N GLY A 176 -2.88 14.79 -2.38
CA GLY A 176 -3.82 14.27 -1.38
C GLY A 176 -3.13 13.87 -0.10
N SER A 177 -3.82 13.95 1.01
CA SER A 177 -3.34 13.43 2.30
C SER A 177 -4.49 13.03 3.20
N GLY A 178 -4.27 12.00 4.00
CA GLY A 178 -5.30 11.48 4.89
C GLY A 178 -4.76 10.96 6.20
N VAL A 179 -5.65 10.94 7.18
CA VAL A 179 -5.45 10.28 8.47
C VAL A 179 -6.72 9.51 8.78
N ALA A 180 -6.57 8.23 9.12
CA ALA A 180 -7.65 7.42 9.66
C ALA A 180 -7.22 6.81 10.99
N GLN A 181 -8.07 6.94 12.00
CA GLN A 181 -7.86 6.36 13.33
C GLN A 181 -8.97 5.37 13.63
N TYR A 182 -8.58 4.14 13.93
CA TYR A 182 -9.48 3.07 14.35
C TYR A 182 -9.26 2.79 15.83
N VAL A 183 -10.35 2.60 16.54
CA VAL A 183 -10.36 2.19 17.94
C VAL A 183 -11.20 0.93 18.04
N THR A 184 -10.57 -0.19 18.33
CA THR A 184 -11.23 -1.49 18.48
C THR A 184 -11.17 -1.92 19.94
N TYR A 185 -12.33 -2.17 20.54
CA TYR A 185 -12.44 -2.66 21.90
C TYR A 185 -13.14 -4.04 21.96
N ALA A 186 -12.45 -5.03 22.51
CA ALA A 186 -13.00 -6.36 22.75
C ALA A 186 -13.82 -6.37 24.04
N LEU A 187 -15.14 -6.47 23.92
CA LEU A 187 -16.03 -6.62 25.06
C LEU A 187 -15.86 -8.00 25.71
N ASN A 188 -15.68 -9.02 24.87
CA ASN A 188 -15.40 -10.40 25.27
C ASN A 188 -14.75 -11.15 24.10
N ASP A 189 -14.55 -12.47 24.20
CA ASP A 189 -13.81 -13.28 23.21
C ASP A 189 -14.50 -13.36 21.85
N TRP A 190 -15.80 -13.08 21.75
CA TRP A 190 -16.57 -13.18 20.52
C TRP A 190 -17.16 -11.85 20.03
N LEU A 191 -17.13 -10.79 20.84
CA LEU A 191 -17.70 -9.48 20.49
C LEU A 191 -16.66 -8.37 20.59
N LYS A 192 -16.43 -7.67 19.48
CA LYS A 192 -15.61 -6.47 19.39
C LYS A 192 -16.45 -5.32 18.83
N ILE A 193 -16.15 -4.10 19.27
CA ILE A 193 -16.73 -2.87 18.74
C ILE A 193 -15.57 -2.05 18.18
N THR A 194 -15.74 -1.58 16.93
CA THR A 194 -14.76 -0.70 16.27
C THR A 194 -15.43 0.59 15.84
N GLY A 195 -14.78 1.71 16.13
CA GLY A 195 -15.07 3.03 15.58
C GLY A 195 -13.91 3.53 14.72
N ARG A 196 -14.22 4.27 13.65
CA ARG A 196 -13.25 4.97 12.79
C ARG A 196 -13.58 6.45 12.73
N GLY A 197 -12.57 7.31 12.95
CA GLY A 197 -12.57 8.72 12.62
C GLY A 197 -11.52 9.00 11.55
N GLU A 198 -11.86 9.79 10.53
CA GLU A 198 -10.95 10.04 9.41
C GLU A 198 -11.07 11.46 8.86
N VAL A 199 -9.98 11.94 8.28
CA VAL A 199 -9.91 13.20 7.55
C VAL A 199 -9.12 12.95 6.27
N TRP A 200 -9.65 13.43 5.15
CA TRP A 200 -8.98 13.44 3.86
C TRP A 200 -8.96 14.86 3.30
N ARG A 201 -7.85 15.25 2.73
CA ARG A 201 -7.69 16.52 2.03
C ARG A 201 -7.15 16.26 0.63
N ASP A 202 -7.80 16.83 -0.36
CA ASP A 202 -7.38 16.84 -1.75
C ASP A 202 -7.26 18.31 -2.21
N ASN A 203 -6.14 18.66 -2.86
CA ASN A 203 -5.90 20.00 -3.40
C ASN A 203 -6.20 20.10 -4.90
N SER A 204 -6.63 19.00 -5.54
CA SER A 204 -6.79 18.92 -6.99
C SER A 204 -8.21 19.19 -7.49
N GLY A 205 -9.16 19.41 -6.60
CA GLY A 205 -10.55 19.68 -6.99
C GLY A 205 -11.39 20.32 -5.93
#